data_5068d10065d8a71d51de61a87d039b83
#
_entry.id   5068d10065d8a71d51de61a87d039b83
#
_cell.length_a   1.000
_cell.length_b   1.000
_cell.length_c   1.000
_cell.angle_alpha   90.00
_cell.angle_beta   90.00
_cell.angle_gamma   90.00
#
_symmetry.space_group_name_H-M   'P 1'
#
loop_
_entity.id
_entity.type
_entity.pdbx_description
1 polymer ?
#
loop_
_entity_poly.entity_id
_entity_poly.type
_entity_poly.pdbx_seq_one_letter_code
_entity_poly.pdbx_strand_id
1 'polypeptide(L)'
;MVYSSRVLALLLALCIGAITTLFLSLFKSVDVNALVVSFFISFSVSYLLIFVVLEFLIFREIAKIYKLMNKLRKNELDGIDLHKSGALNPLKTINKEIYSFADLKQNEIDELRKLEAFRKEFIADVSHELKTPLFAAQGFVHTLLDGAVNDKAVRNKFLKKAAKSLDGLDILVQDLLTLSQIETGQIKMHFDNIDLFELTQEVFEQFEGKADKKEVKLRVEGPVRKVMVYADRQRISQVMINLISNAIKHSPEETEVLVSFQNTKKSLITLVTDYGEGIPKEHINRIFERFYRVDKSRSREKGGTGLGLAIVKHILDGHHSRAKVESTPGKGSTFSFKLPRSGMEASEGHKLGKD
;
A
#
# COMPACT_ATOMS: atom_id res chain seq x y z
N MET A 1 38.61 20.62 0.15
CA MET A 1 39.73 20.38 1.06
C MET A 1 39.40 21.13 2.37
N VAL A 2 38.86 20.47 3.39
CA VAL A 2 38.52 21.12 4.67
C VAL A 2 39.69 20.90 5.59
N TYR A 3 40.50 21.94 5.72
CA TYR A 3 41.57 21.96 6.72
C TYR A 3 40.98 21.85 8.13
N SER A 4 41.53 20.97 8.96
CA SER A 4 41.09 20.89 10.36
C SER A 4 41.30 22.25 11.03
N SER A 5 40.44 22.63 11.98
CA SER A 5 40.61 23.90 12.76
C SER A 5 42.01 24.10 13.29
N ARG A 6 42.71 23.02 13.62
CA ARG A 6 44.09 23.00 14.08
C ARG A 6 45.09 23.43 13.02
N VAL A 7 44.93 22.96 11.79
CA VAL A 7 45.80 23.33 10.66
C VAL A 7 45.61 24.80 10.30
N LEU A 8 44.35 25.27 10.28
CA LEU A 8 44.04 26.66 9.99
C LEU A 8 44.58 27.59 11.10
N ALA A 9 44.40 27.26 12.36
CA ALA A 9 44.94 27.99 13.48
C ALA A 9 46.48 28.07 13.44
N LEU A 10 47.15 26.97 13.08
CA LEU A 10 48.58 26.88 12.95
C LEU A 10 49.10 27.78 11.81
N LEU A 11 48.50 27.74 10.63
CA LEU A 11 48.86 28.58 9.50
C LEU A 11 48.69 30.10 9.83
N LEU A 12 47.56 30.47 10.40
CA LEU A 12 47.28 31.87 10.77
C LEU A 12 48.22 32.34 11.86
N ALA A 13 48.51 31.54 12.87
CA ALA A 13 49.46 31.88 13.93
C ALA A 13 50.89 32.05 13.41
N LEU A 14 51.28 31.20 12.44
CA LEU A 14 52.59 31.28 11.79
C LEU A 14 52.71 32.59 10.95
N CYS A 15 51.66 32.96 10.20
CA CYS A 15 51.61 34.23 9.50
C CYS A 15 51.70 35.42 10.45
N ILE A 16 50.94 35.43 11.55
CA ILE A 16 50.98 36.53 12.54
C ILE A 16 52.35 36.61 13.20
N GLY A 17 52.94 35.48 13.59
CA GLY A 17 54.30 35.45 14.15
C GLY A 17 55.37 35.97 13.19
N ALA A 18 55.28 35.61 11.90
CA ALA A 18 56.19 36.08 10.88
C ALA A 18 56.04 37.60 10.62
N ILE A 19 54.80 38.13 10.53
CA ILE A 19 54.50 39.52 10.31
C ILE A 19 55.01 40.38 11.52
N THR A 20 54.73 39.92 12.74
CA THR A 20 55.18 40.66 13.95
C THR A 20 56.71 40.71 14.06
N THR A 21 57.39 39.60 13.74
CA THR A 21 58.86 39.53 13.74
C THR A 21 59.48 40.39 12.65
N LEU A 22 58.88 40.36 11.45
CA LEU A 22 59.30 41.22 10.34
C LEU A 22 59.17 42.70 10.69
N PHE A 23 58.02 43.06 11.31
CA PHE A 23 57.82 44.44 11.76
C PHE A 23 58.90 44.93 12.81
N LEU A 24 59.17 44.05 13.79
CA LEU A 24 60.17 44.30 14.81
C LEU A 24 61.61 44.44 14.22
N SER A 25 61.93 43.66 13.18
CA SER A 25 63.27 43.72 12.52
C SER A 25 63.55 45.07 11.82
N LEU A 26 62.54 45.87 11.56
CA LEU A 26 62.73 47.22 10.99
C LEU A 26 63.33 48.22 12.00
N PHE A 27 63.37 47.93 13.29
CA PHE A 27 63.94 48.74 14.30
C PHE A 27 65.42 48.41 14.56
N LYS A 28 66.34 49.33 14.32
CA LYS A 28 67.81 49.14 14.37
C LYS A 28 68.35 48.73 15.75
N SER A 29 67.56 48.79 16.83
CA SER A 29 67.96 48.52 18.20
C SER A 29 67.57 47.20 18.76
N VAL A 30 66.98 46.27 17.96
CA VAL A 30 66.46 45.03 18.45
C VAL A 30 67.43 43.88 18.19
N ASP A 31 67.87 43.24 19.26
CA ASP A 31 68.77 42.05 19.22
C ASP A 31 68.10 40.84 18.58
N VAL A 32 68.90 40.02 17.89
CA VAL A 32 68.40 38.79 17.25
C VAL A 32 67.71 37.86 18.21
N ASN A 33 68.18 37.73 19.43
CA ASN A 33 67.54 36.97 20.48
C ASN A 33 66.14 37.45 20.82
N ALA A 34 65.92 38.74 20.84
CA ALA A 34 64.62 39.33 21.12
C ALA A 34 63.64 39.10 19.95
N LEU A 35 64.11 39.09 18.71
CA LEU A 35 63.28 38.73 17.55
C LEU A 35 62.78 37.27 17.60
N VAL A 36 63.67 36.34 17.97
CA VAL A 36 63.30 34.91 18.12
C VAL A 36 62.28 34.72 19.24
N VAL A 37 62.51 35.33 20.41
CA VAL A 37 61.59 35.26 21.54
C VAL A 37 60.23 35.84 21.18
N SER A 38 60.20 37.03 20.50
CA SER A 38 58.98 37.68 20.06
C SER A 38 58.17 36.79 19.09
N PHE A 39 58.87 36.12 18.14
CA PHE A 39 58.20 35.16 17.23
C PHE A 39 57.50 34.07 17.99
N PHE A 40 58.18 33.36 18.90
CA PHE A 40 57.60 32.25 19.65
C PHE A 40 56.44 32.68 20.57
N ILE A 41 56.58 33.86 21.21
CA ILE A 41 55.47 34.38 22.06
C ILE A 41 54.27 34.74 21.19
N SER A 42 54.48 35.54 20.12
CA SER A 42 53.40 35.93 19.21
C SER A 42 52.73 34.72 18.56
N PHE A 43 53.49 33.74 18.12
CA PHE A 43 52.97 32.48 17.57
C PHE A 43 52.15 31.71 18.59
N SER A 44 52.67 31.50 19.82
CA SER A 44 51.98 30.71 20.86
C SER A 44 50.68 31.37 21.30
N VAL A 45 50.70 32.70 21.53
CA VAL A 45 49.51 33.47 21.93
C VAL A 45 48.48 33.46 20.82
N SER A 46 48.89 33.75 19.58
CA SER A 46 47.97 33.75 18.43
C SER A 46 47.41 32.38 18.16
N TYR A 47 48.20 31.31 18.23
CA TYR A 47 47.71 29.92 18.06
C TYR A 47 46.66 29.60 19.11
N LEU A 48 46.95 29.85 20.39
CA LEU A 48 45.97 29.55 21.45
C LEU A 48 44.67 30.33 21.28
N LEU A 49 44.78 31.64 20.99
CA LEU A 49 43.59 32.49 20.80
C LEU A 49 42.74 32.03 19.60
N ILE A 50 43.36 31.81 18.44
CA ILE A 50 42.67 31.40 17.23
C ILE A 50 42.06 30.03 17.43
N PHE A 51 42.78 29.11 18.06
CA PHE A 51 42.29 27.76 18.34
C PHE A 51 41.05 27.80 19.25
N VAL A 52 41.09 28.54 20.35
CA VAL A 52 39.96 28.70 21.29
C VAL A 52 38.76 29.33 20.61
N VAL A 53 38.99 30.40 19.83
CA VAL A 53 37.90 31.10 19.10
C VAL A 53 37.26 30.17 18.07
N LEU A 54 38.03 29.48 17.26
CA LEU A 54 37.52 28.57 16.27
C LEU A 54 36.76 27.40 16.91
N GLU A 55 37.35 26.81 17.97
CA GLU A 55 36.73 25.68 18.70
C GLU A 55 35.42 26.13 19.36
N PHE A 56 35.41 27.26 20.06
CA PHE A 56 34.26 27.73 20.80
C PHE A 56 33.12 28.25 19.90
N LEU A 57 33.41 29.07 18.88
CA LEU A 57 32.38 29.64 18.01
C LEU A 57 31.82 28.60 17.02
N ILE A 58 32.69 27.85 16.35
CA ILE A 58 32.25 26.92 15.31
C ILE A 58 31.58 25.68 15.92
N PHE A 59 32.19 25.06 16.93
CA PHE A 59 31.60 23.85 17.52
C PHE A 59 30.29 24.11 18.27
N ARG A 60 30.15 25.28 18.89
CA ARG A 60 28.91 25.62 19.60
C ARG A 60 27.73 25.82 18.63
N GLU A 61 27.97 26.49 17.49
CA GLU A 61 26.91 26.65 16.46
C GLU A 61 26.59 25.33 15.76
N ILE A 62 27.60 24.52 15.45
CA ILE A 62 27.44 23.18 14.92
C ILE A 62 26.62 22.31 15.86
N ALA A 63 26.88 22.33 17.16
CA ALA A 63 26.13 21.58 18.15
C ALA A 63 24.67 22.02 18.27
N LYS A 64 24.37 23.30 18.06
CA LYS A 64 22.98 23.79 17.99
C LYS A 64 22.23 23.25 16.79
N ILE A 65 22.86 23.29 15.59
CA ILE A 65 22.29 22.75 14.36
C ILE A 65 22.01 21.26 14.53
N TYR A 66 22.96 20.51 15.07
CA TYR A 66 22.80 19.08 15.35
C TYR A 66 21.63 18.78 16.33
N LYS A 67 21.49 19.57 17.41
CA LYS A 67 20.35 19.48 18.32
C LYS A 67 19.03 19.78 17.64
N LEU A 68 18.98 20.77 16.76
CA LEU A 68 17.78 21.13 16.02
C LEU A 68 17.37 20.00 15.07
N MET A 69 18.31 19.45 14.31
CA MET A 69 18.11 18.33 13.42
C MET A 69 17.61 17.07 14.16
N ASN A 70 18.24 16.75 15.29
CA ASN A 70 17.79 15.62 16.12
C ASN A 70 16.40 15.85 16.72
N LYS A 71 16.03 17.09 17.05
CA LYS A 71 14.68 17.42 17.53
C LYS A 71 13.63 17.26 16.43
N LEU A 72 13.94 17.64 15.20
CA LEU A 72 13.06 17.43 14.03
C LEU A 72 12.89 15.94 13.73
N ARG A 73 13.97 15.17 13.84
CA ARG A 73 13.93 13.70 13.62
C ARG A 73 13.23 12.93 14.75
N LYS A 74 13.39 13.37 16.00
CA LYS A 74 12.78 12.70 17.17
C LYS A 74 11.26 12.84 17.22
N ASN A 75 10.69 13.86 16.58
CA ASN A 75 9.24 14.00 16.44
C ASN A 75 8.64 13.02 15.41
N GLU A 76 9.47 12.38 14.57
CA GLU A 76 8.99 11.48 13.50
C GLU A 76 9.44 10.01 13.68
N LEU A 77 10.43 9.73 14.53
CA LEU A 77 10.99 8.37 14.69
C LEU A 77 11.37 8.09 16.14
N ASP A 78 10.45 7.58 16.93
CA ASP A 78 10.76 6.87 18.17
C ASP A 78 11.41 5.52 17.80
N GLY A 79 12.73 5.42 17.93
CA GLY A 79 13.34 4.09 17.90
C GLY A 79 14.76 3.89 17.37
N ILE A 80 15.57 4.93 17.09
CA ILE A 80 16.98 4.68 16.71
C ILE A 80 17.94 5.34 17.70
N ASP A 81 18.56 4.48 18.52
CA ASP A 81 19.66 4.83 19.44
C ASP A 81 20.89 5.27 18.65
N LEU A 82 21.21 6.58 18.70
CA LEU A 82 22.43 7.15 18.15
C LEU A 82 23.37 7.64 19.26
N HIS A 83 23.74 6.71 20.13
CA HIS A 83 24.80 6.95 21.12
C HIS A 83 26.06 6.17 20.74
N LYS A 84 26.77 6.54 19.66
CA LYS A 84 28.20 6.22 19.47
C LYS A 84 28.68 6.74 18.10
N SER A 85 29.04 8.01 18.04
CA SER A 85 29.96 8.46 16.98
C SER A 85 30.97 9.42 17.61
N GLY A 86 32.18 8.94 17.81
CA GLY A 86 33.31 9.71 18.30
C GLY A 86 33.58 10.92 17.39
N ALA A 87 33.64 12.07 18.00
CA ALA A 87 33.67 13.39 17.37
C ALA A 87 35.04 13.71 16.75
N LEU A 88 35.45 13.04 15.67
CA LEU A 88 36.65 13.40 14.90
C LEU A 88 36.36 14.31 13.68
N ASN A 89 35.10 14.41 13.21
CA ASN A 89 34.72 15.29 12.12
C ASN A 89 33.22 15.68 12.16
N PRO A 90 32.82 16.65 12.97
CA PRO A 90 31.40 16.97 13.18
C PRO A 90 30.70 17.50 11.91
N LEU A 91 31.40 18.21 11.04
CA LEU A 91 30.86 18.69 9.75
C LEU A 91 30.51 17.56 8.79
N LYS A 92 31.31 16.49 8.75
CA LYS A 92 31.05 15.32 7.91
C LYS A 92 29.82 14.53 8.41
N THR A 93 29.66 14.49 9.72
CA THR A 93 28.51 13.83 10.37
C THR A 93 27.22 14.62 10.09
N ILE A 94 27.26 15.94 10.20
CA ILE A 94 26.12 16.82 9.90
C ILE A 94 25.72 16.69 8.43
N ASN A 95 26.67 16.76 7.49
CA ASN A 95 26.35 16.60 6.08
C ASN A 95 25.68 15.24 5.82
N LYS A 96 26.19 14.16 6.41
CA LYS A 96 25.58 12.83 6.28
C LYS A 96 24.14 12.81 6.81
N GLU A 97 23.89 13.42 7.97
CA GLU A 97 22.56 13.50 8.57
C GLU A 97 21.61 14.38 7.72
N ILE A 98 22.09 15.50 7.17
CA ILE A 98 21.29 16.32 6.25
C ILE A 98 20.90 15.54 5.01
N TYR A 99 21.83 14.81 4.40
CA TYR A 99 21.52 13.98 3.22
C TYR A 99 20.54 12.86 3.56
N SER A 100 20.72 12.16 4.68
CA SER A 100 19.79 11.11 5.10
C SER A 100 18.39 11.64 5.41
N PHE A 101 18.28 12.81 6.01
CA PHE A 101 17.00 13.48 6.24
C PHE A 101 16.33 13.93 4.95
N ALA A 102 17.10 14.50 4.02
CA ALA A 102 16.59 14.91 2.71
C ALA A 102 16.08 13.70 1.91
N ASP A 103 16.81 12.58 1.96
CA ASP A 103 16.41 11.33 1.30
C ASP A 103 15.12 10.74 1.90
N LEU A 104 15.02 10.73 3.23
CA LEU A 104 13.78 10.32 3.92
C LEU A 104 12.58 11.20 3.53
N LYS A 105 12.75 12.52 3.51
CA LYS A 105 11.68 13.45 3.12
C LYS A 105 11.33 13.33 1.63
N GLN A 106 12.31 13.08 0.79
CA GLN A 106 12.06 12.83 -0.63
C GLN A 106 11.23 11.56 -0.83
N ASN A 107 11.57 10.47 -0.13
CA ASN A 107 10.81 9.23 -0.18
C ASN A 107 9.37 9.42 0.32
N GLU A 108 9.17 10.15 1.43
CA GLU A 108 7.84 10.50 1.94
C GLU A 108 7.02 11.32 0.93
N ILE A 109 7.65 12.32 0.31
CA ILE A 109 7.00 13.12 -0.74
C ILE A 109 6.62 12.25 -1.93
N ASP A 110 7.46 11.33 -2.35
CA ASP A 110 7.19 10.45 -3.47
C ASP A 110 6.10 9.42 -3.14
N GLU A 111 6.03 8.94 -1.90
CA GLU A 111 4.91 8.12 -1.42
C GLU A 111 3.60 8.91 -1.41
N LEU A 112 3.61 10.13 -0.88
CA LEU A 112 2.43 11.00 -0.87
C LEU A 112 1.95 11.33 -2.29
N ARG A 113 2.86 11.58 -3.23
CA ARG A 113 2.52 11.80 -4.64
C ARG A 113 1.90 10.56 -5.29
N LYS A 114 2.43 9.38 -5.00
CA LYS A 114 1.85 8.10 -5.47
C LYS A 114 0.44 7.91 -4.91
N LEU A 115 0.24 8.19 -3.62
CA LEU A 115 -1.07 8.09 -2.98
C LEU A 115 -2.06 9.11 -3.58
N GLU A 116 -1.62 10.35 -3.83
CA GLU A 116 -2.44 11.38 -4.48
C GLU A 116 -2.82 10.98 -5.91
N ALA A 117 -1.88 10.50 -6.70
CA ALA A 117 -2.13 10.02 -8.07
C ALA A 117 -3.13 8.86 -8.04
N PHE A 118 -2.94 7.89 -7.16
CA PHE A 118 -3.84 6.76 -6.97
C PHE A 118 -5.27 7.20 -6.56
N ARG A 119 -5.38 8.20 -5.67
CA ARG A 119 -6.68 8.76 -5.27
C ARG A 119 -7.38 9.46 -6.44
N LYS A 120 -6.64 10.23 -7.26
CA LYS A 120 -7.19 10.89 -8.46
C LYS A 120 -7.69 9.88 -9.48
N GLU A 121 -6.90 8.84 -9.75
CA GLU A 121 -7.28 7.76 -10.66
C GLU A 121 -8.53 7.03 -10.15
N PHE A 122 -8.58 6.69 -8.87
CA PHE A 122 -9.75 6.06 -8.24
C PHE A 122 -11.03 6.89 -8.42
N ILE A 123 -10.98 8.22 -8.16
CA ILE A 123 -12.15 9.10 -8.32
C ILE A 123 -12.57 9.17 -9.79
N ALA A 124 -11.62 9.19 -10.72
CA ALA A 124 -11.92 9.19 -12.15
C ALA A 124 -12.61 7.89 -12.59
N ASP A 125 -12.10 6.74 -12.15
CA ASP A 125 -12.67 5.42 -12.42
C ASP A 125 -14.08 5.28 -11.84
N VAL A 126 -14.29 5.67 -10.58
CA VAL A 126 -15.60 5.69 -9.92
C VAL A 126 -16.57 6.53 -10.74
N SER A 127 -16.18 7.75 -11.12
CA SER A 127 -17.01 8.65 -11.89
C SER A 127 -17.42 8.06 -13.25
N HIS A 128 -16.46 7.41 -13.92
CA HIS A 128 -16.70 6.78 -15.21
C HIS A 128 -17.64 5.56 -15.10
N GLU A 129 -17.40 4.69 -14.12
CA GLU A 129 -18.20 3.47 -13.93
C GLU A 129 -19.62 3.77 -13.41
N LEU A 130 -19.83 4.89 -12.69
CA LEU A 130 -21.16 5.37 -12.30
C LEU A 130 -21.91 6.00 -13.48
N LYS A 131 -21.25 6.80 -14.32
CA LYS A 131 -21.88 7.49 -15.46
C LYS A 131 -22.46 6.52 -16.48
N THR A 132 -21.78 5.42 -16.77
CA THR A 132 -22.18 4.47 -17.82
C THR A 132 -23.56 3.86 -17.57
N PRO A 133 -23.87 3.19 -16.43
CA PRO A 133 -25.20 2.65 -16.17
C PRO A 133 -26.25 3.76 -16.00
N LEU A 134 -25.90 4.90 -15.43
CA LEU A 134 -26.79 6.03 -15.25
C LEU A 134 -27.28 6.56 -16.60
N PHE A 135 -26.37 6.86 -17.52
CA PHE A 135 -26.74 7.36 -18.87
C PHE A 135 -27.47 6.31 -19.70
N ALA A 136 -27.13 5.01 -19.54
CA ALA A 136 -27.88 3.94 -20.17
C ALA A 136 -29.34 3.91 -19.69
N ALA A 137 -29.55 3.97 -18.36
CA ALA A 137 -30.90 4.01 -17.79
C ALA A 137 -31.68 5.25 -18.27
N GLN A 138 -31.07 6.44 -18.23
CA GLN A 138 -31.65 7.67 -18.73
C GLN A 138 -32.03 7.56 -20.23
N GLY A 139 -31.12 7.03 -21.06
CA GLY A 139 -31.39 6.88 -22.49
C GLY A 139 -32.58 5.95 -22.76
N PHE A 140 -32.72 4.84 -22.02
CA PHE A 140 -33.91 3.98 -22.17
C PHE A 140 -35.19 4.67 -21.74
N VAL A 141 -35.18 5.45 -20.67
CA VAL A 141 -36.33 6.23 -20.19
C VAL A 141 -36.70 7.32 -21.18
N HIS A 142 -35.73 8.08 -21.69
CA HIS A 142 -35.99 9.13 -22.71
C HIS A 142 -36.58 8.54 -24.00
N THR A 143 -36.07 7.42 -24.49
CA THR A 143 -36.63 6.75 -25.67
C THR A 143 -38.08 6.33 -25.43
N LEU A 144 -38.45 5.93 -24.22
CA LEU A 144 -39.85 5.63 -23.89
C LEU A 144 -40.71 6.91 -23.88
N LEU A 145 -40.22 8.01 -23.34
CA LEU A 145 -40.91 9.30 -23.31
C LEU A 145 -41.11 9.88 -24.71
N ASP A 146 -40.16 9.66 -25.61
CA ASP A 146 -40.20 10.10 -27.01
C ASP A 146 -41.17 9.29 -27.91
N GLY A 147 -42.04 8.46 -27.29
CA GLY A 147 -43.14 7.77 -27.96
C GLY A 147 -43.00 6.24 -28.04
N ALA A 148 -41.83 5.65 -27.74
CA ALA A 148 -41.65 4.21 -27.75
C ALA A 148 -42.48 3.48 -26.64
N VAL A 149 -43.08 4.22 -25.71
CA VAL A 149 -44.00 3.70 -24.69
C VAL A 149 -45.26 3.09 -25.29
N ASN A 150 -45.68 3.50 -26.48
CA ASN A 150 -46.87 3.01 -27.17
C ASN A 150 -46.69 1.61 -27.77
N ASP A 151 -45.46 1.19 -28.06
CA ASP A 151 -45.12 -0.18 -28.46
C ASP A 151 -44.87 -1.04 -27.19
N LYS A 152 -45.78 -1.96 -26.92
CA LYS A 152 -45.76 -2.81 -25.71
C LYS A 152 -44.50 -3.68 -25.64
N ALA A 153 -43.97 -4.17 -26.75
CA ALA A 153 -42.76 -5.01 -26.80
C ALA A 153 -41.51 -4.19 -26.49
N VAL A 154 -41.40 -3.00 -27.14
CA VAL A 154 -40.30 -2.04 -26.94
C VAL A 154 -40.33 -1.48 -25.50
N ARG A 155 -41.51 -1.10 -25.02
CA ARG A 155 -41.71 -0.62 -23.65
C ARG A 155 -41.17 -1.59 -22.61
N ASN A 156 -41.63 -2.85 -22.66
CA ASN A 156 -41.21 -3.85 -21.67
C ASN A 156 -39.72 -4.15 -21.77
N LYS A 157 -39.15 -4.17 -22.97
CA LYS A 157 -37.71 -4.35 -23.20
C LYS A 157 -36.89 -3.24 -22.61
N PHE A 158 -37.29 -1.97 -22.81
CA PHE A 158 -36.54 -0.81 -22.35
C PHE A 158 -36.67 -0.60 -20.83
N LEU A 159 -37.86 -0.83 -20.25
CA LEU A 159 -38.05 -0.84 -18.79
C LEU A 159 -37.15 -1.90 -18.13
N LYS A 160 -37.09 -3.13 -18.66
CA LYS A 160 -36.19 -4.16 -18.13
C LYS A 160 -34.72 -3.77 -18.26
N LYS A 161 -34.32 -3.11 -19.34
CA LYS A 161 -32.95 -2.63 -19.52
C LYS A 161 -32.60 -1.50 -18.56
N ALA A 162 -33.52 -0.54 -18.35
CA ALA A 162 -33.35 0.54 -17.40
C ALA A 162 -33.22 -0.01 -15.96
N ALA A 163 -34.14 -0.92 -15.57
CA ALA A 163 -34.06 -1.57 -14.26
C ALA A 163 -32.72 -2.31 -14.07
N LYS A 164 -32.28 -3.11 -15.05
CA LYS A 164 -30.98 -3.82 -14.98
C LYS A 164 -29.79 -2.84 -14.83
N SER A 165 -29.87 -1.66 -15.46
CA SER A 165 -28.80 -0.64 -15.33
C SER A 165 -28.78 -0.02 -13.94
N LEU A 166 -29.95 0.21 -13.33
CA LEU A 166 -30.08 0.71 -11.96
C LEU A 166 -29.66 -0.33 -10.93
N ASP A 167 -30.02 -1.61 -11.12
CA ASP A 167 -29.53 -2.70 -10.26
C ASP A 167 -28.00 -2.80 -10.28
N GLY A 168 -27.39 -2.65 -11.47
CA GLY A 168 -25.94 -2.61 -11.61
C GLY A 168 -25.28 -1.41 -10.91
N LEU A 169 -25.97 -0.25 -10.92
CA LEU A 169 -25.52 0.95 -10.21
C LEU A 169 -25.58 0.74 -8.70
N ASP A 170 -26.66 0.15 -8.19
CA ASP A 170 -26.81 -0.15 -6.75
C ASP A 170 -25.69 -1.08 -6.26
N ILE A 171 -25.41 -2.17 -6.97
CA ILE A 171 -24.30 -3.09 -6.66
C ILE A 171 -22.98 -2.31 -6.63
N LEU A 172 -22.72 -1.43 -7.60
CA LEU A 172 -21.48 -0.65 -7.64
C LEU A 172 -21.34 0.28 -6.43
N VAL A 173 -22.43 0.93 -6.01
CA VAL A 173 -22.45 1.81 -4.83
C VAL A 173 -22.19 1.00 -3.55
N GLN A 174 -22.79 -0.17 -3.40
CA GLN A 174 -22.57 -1.06 -2.25
C GLN A 174 -21.12 -1.58 -2.19
N ASP A 175 -20.56 -1.96 -3.34
CA ASP A 175 -19.15 -2.36 -3.45
C ASP A 175 -18.21 -1.22 -3.04
N LEU A 176 -18.48 0.01 -3.48
CA LEU A 176 -17.71 1.21 -3.13
C LEU A 176 -17.79 1.55 -1.64
N LEU A 177 -18.98 1.50 -1.05
CA LEU A 177 -19.18 1.71 0.38
C LEU A 177 -18.42 0.67 1.19
N THR A 178 -18.52 -0.60 0.82
CA THR A 178 -17.79 -1.70 1.46
C THR A 178 -16.27 -1.48 1.38
N LEU A 179 -15.76 -1.15 0.20
CA LEU A 179 -14.33 -0.91 0.00
C LEU A 179 -13.85 0.28 0.84
N SER A 180 -14.60 1.39 0.82
CA SER A 180 -14.29 2.58 1.61
C SER A 180 -14.25 2.29 3.12
N GLN A 181 -15.22 1.54 3.64
CA GLN A 181 -15.27 1.16 5.05
C GLN A 181 -14.10 0.26 5.47
N ILE A 182 -13.69 -0.67 4.60
CA ILE A 182 -12.54 -1.54 4.86
C ILE A 182 -11.24 -0.73 4.88
N GLU A 183 -11.04 0.16 3.91
CA GLU A 183 -9.81 0.95 3.77
C GLU A 183 -9.62 1.99 4.86
N THR A 184 -10.71 2.56 5.35
CA THR A 184 -10.66 3.51 6.48
C THR A 184 -10.53 2.83 7.84
N GLY A 185 -10.49 1.49 7.87
CA GLY A 185 -10.44 0.72 9.12
C GLY A 185 -11.71 0.86 9.98
N GLN A 186 -12.81 1.35 9.41
CA GLN A 186 -14.08 1.49 10.12
C GLN A 186 -14.75 0.14 10.36
N ILE A 187 -14.39 -0.88 9.61
CA ILE A 187 -14.92 -2.22 9.81
C ILE A 187 -14.15 -2.90 10.94
N LYS A 188 -14.83 -3.10 12.05
CA LYS A 188 -14.37 -4.00 13.10
C LYS A 188 -14.71 -5.43 12.69
N MET A 189 -13.69 -6.27 12.55
CA MET A 189 -13.88 -7.70 12.26
C MET A 189 -14.46 -8.40 13.51
N HIS A 190 -15.51 -9.17 13.33
CA HIS A 190 -16.13 -9.99 14.36
C HIS A 190 -15.80 -11.46 14.13
N PHE A 191 -14.65 -11.88 14.68
CA PHE A 191 -14.18 -13.25 14.54
C PHE A 191 -14.96 -14.21 15.43
N ASP A 192 -15.43 -15.30 14.84
CA ASP A 192 -16.11 -16.40 15.54
C ASP A 192 -15.77 -17.75 14.86
N ASN A 193 -16.16 -18.84 15.52
CA ASN A 193 -16.06 -20.18 14.95
C ASN A 193 -17.25 -20.41 14.01
N ILE A 194 -16.97 -20.51 12.73
CA ILE A 194 -17.97 -20.66 11.68
C ILE A 194 -17.82 -21.97 10.93
N ASP A 195 -18.92 -22.57 10.51
CA ASP A 195 -18.90 -23.70 9.58
C ASP A 195 -18.87 -23.20 8.14
N LEU A 196 -17.73 -23.37 7.48
CA LEU A 196 -17.51 -22.88 6.11
C LEU A 196 -18.26 -23.73 5.07
N PHE A 197 -18.57 -25.00 5.38
CA PHE A 197 -19.39 -25.83 4.51
C PHE A 197 -20.83 -25.32 4.47
N GLU A 198 -21.44 -25.08 5.64
CA GLU A 198 -22.77 -24.48 5.77
C GLU A 198 -22.86 -23.13 5.06
N LEU A 199 -21.89 -22.24 5.32
CA LEU A 199 -21.80 -20.96 4.65
C LEU A 199 -21.74 -21.08 3.12
N THR A 200 -21.01 -22.08 2.61
CA THR A 200 -20.92 -22.32 1.16
C THR A 200 -22.25 -22.76 0.59
N GLN A 201 -22.98 -23.59 1.30
CA GLN A 201 -24.32 -24.03 0.87
C GLN A 201 -25.30 -22.86 0.85
N GLU A 202 -25.34 -22.01 1.88
CA GLU A 202 -26.16 -20.81 1.91
C GLU A 202 -25.87 -19.89 0.71
N VAL A 203 -24.60 -19.73 0.34
CA VAL A 203 -24.21 -18.95 -0.84
C VAL A 203 -24.66 -19.65 -2.13
N PHE A 204 -24.57 -20.98 -2.21
CA PHE A 204 -25.06 -21.71 -3.38
C PHE A 204 -26.56 -21.55 -3.59
N GLU A 205 -27.35 -21.64 -2.52
CA GLU A 205 -28.80 -21.41 -2.56
C GLU A 205 -29.15 -20.02 -3.15
N GLN A 206 -28.39 -18.99 -2.79
CA GLN A 206 -28.56 -17.63 -3.35
C GLN A 206 -28.29 -17.56 -4.86
N PHE A 207 -27.44 -18.43 -5.38
CA PHE A 207 -27.04 -18.42 -6.79
C PHE A 207 -27.69 -19.52 -7.64
N GLU A 208 -28.46 -20.44 -7.05
CA GLU A 208 -29.11 -21.56 -7.74
C GLU A 208 -29.85 -21.09 -9.00
N GLY A 209 -30.76 -20.15 -8.87
CA GLY A 209 -31.53 -19.66 -10.03
C GLY A 209 -30.72 -18.92 -11.09
N LYS A 210 -29.51 -18.41 -10.77
CA LYS A 210 -28.60 -17.86 -11.78
C LYS A 210 -27.76 -18.93 -12.45
N ALA A 211 -27.33 -19.93 -11.68
CA ALA A 211 -26.56 -21.07 -12.15
C ALA A 211 -27.41 -21.91 -13.09
N ASP A 212 -28.66 -22.22 -12.72
CA ASP A 212 -29.62 -22.97 -13.55
C ASP A 212 -29.90 -22.29 -14.89
N LYS A 213 -30.16 -20.98 -14.89
CA LYS A 213 -30.36 -20.19 -16.12
C LYS A 213 -29.17 -20.23 -17.06
N LYS A 214 -28.00 -20.55 -16.56
CA LYS A 214 -26.76 -20.66 -17.32
C LYS A 214 -26.27 -22.08 -17.49
N GLU A 215 -27.06 -23.08 -17.01
CA GLU A 215 -26.74 -24.50 -17.07
C GLU A 215 -25.39 -24.84 -16.39
N VAL A 216 -25.04 -24.09 -15.31
CA VAL A 216 -23.82 -24.30 -14.53
C VAL A 216 -24.17 -25.02 -13.24
N LYS A 217 -23.57 -26.18 -12.98
CA LYS A 217 -23.76 -26.92 -11.74
C LYS A 217 -22.93 -26.38 -10.60
N LEU A 218 -23.53 -26.22 -9.41
CA LEU A 218 -22.82 -25.85 -8.20
C LEU A 218 -22.53 -27.09 -7.38
N ARG A 219 -21.25 -27.33 -7.07
CA ARG A 219 -20.83 -28.54 -6.35
C ARG A 219 -19.85 -28.23 -5.24
N VAL A 220 -20.05 -28.82 -4.06
CA VAL A 220 -19.06 -28.82 -2.98
C VAL A 220 -18.38 -30.17 -2.94
N GLU A 221 -17.07 -30.20 -2.98
CA GLU A 221 -16.25 -31.40 -2.81
C GLU A 221 -15.54 -31.35 -1.45
N GLY A 222 -15.72 -32.37 -0.65
CA GLY A 222 -15.08 -32.49 0.66
C GLY A 222 -15.87 -33.42 1.60
N PRO A 223 -15.32 -33.63 2.79
CA PRO A 223 -16.01 -34.48 3.78
C PRO A 223 -17.32 -33.77 4.17
N VAL A 224 -18.41 -34.56 4.23
CA VAL A 224 -19.76 -34.14 4.68
C VAL A 224 -19.78 -33.68 6.15
N ARG A 225 -18.62 -33.41 6.74
CA ARG A 225 -18.42 -33.00 8.15
C ARG A 225 -18.21 -31.50 8.26
N LYS A 226 -18.62 -30.95 9.38
CA LYS A 226 -18.40 -29.54 9.75
C LYS A 226 -16.96 -29.09 9.48
N VAL A 227 -16.83 -28.01 8.74
CA VAL A 227 -15.54 -27.42 8.35
C VAL A 227 -15.33 -26.13 9.15
N MET A 228 -14.95 -26.30 10.43
CA MET A 228 -14.86 -25.19 11.37
C MET A 228 -13.60 -24.37 11.19
N VAL A 229 -13.79 -23.06 11.01
CA VAL A 229 -12.71 -22.06 10.92
C VAL A 229 -12.98 -20.87 11.85
N TYR A 230 -11.95 -20.14 12.24
CA TYR A 230 -12.07 -18.92 13.03
C TYR A 230 -11.99 -17.71 12.10
N ALA A 231 -13.14 -17.05 11.86
CA ALA A 231 -13.26 -15.97 10.88
C ALA A 231 -14.50 -15.11 11.12
N ASP A 232 -14.58 -13.95 10.47
CA ASP A 232 -15.80 -13.14 10.43
C ASP A 232 -16.76 -13.72 9.39
N ARG A 233 -17.90 -14.28 9.86
CA ARG A 233 -18.90 -14.94 9.01
C ARG A 233 -19.40 -14.03 7.89
N GLN A 234 -19.74 -12.77 8.21
CA GLN A 234 -20.32 -11.86 7.23
C GLN A 234 -19.31 -11.51 6.14
N ARG A 235 -18.06 -11.28 6.52
CA ARG A 235 -16.99 -10.93 5.58
C ARG A 235 -16.57 -12.13 4.73
N ILE A 236 -16.47 -13.31 5.31
CA ILE A 236 -16.18 -14.52 4.53
C ILE A 236 -17.34 -14.90 3.60
N SER A 237 -18.60 -14.69 4.03
CA SER A 237 -19.75 -14.81 3.13
C SER A 237 -19.59 -13.91 1.90
N GLN A 238 -19.18 -12.65 2.08
CA GLN A 238 -18.94 -11.73 0.97
C GLN A 238 -17.78 -12.17 0.07
N VAL A 239 -16.72 -12.77 0.62
CA VAL A 239 -15.64 -13.39 -0.17
C VAL A 239 -16.21 -14.53 -1.04
N MET A 240 -16.99 -15.44 -0.45
CA MET A 240 -17.59 -16.57 -1.16
C MET A 240 -18.55 -16.09 -2.24
N ILE A 241 -19.42 -15.12 -1.96
CA ILE A 241 -20.34 -14.51 -2.92
C ILE A 241 -19.57 -13.96 -4.13
N ASN A 242 -18.51 -13.20 -3.89
CA ASN A 242 -17.71 -12.62 -4.98
C ASN A 242 -17.01 -13.68 -5.83
N LEU A 243 -16.41 -14.69 -5.19
CA LEU A 243 -15.69 -15.74 -5.91
C LEU A 243 -16.66 -16.65 -6.69
N ILE A 244 -17.76 -17.10 -6.08
CA ILE A 244 -18.77 -17.98 -6.71
C ILE A 244 -19.50 -17.24 -7.83
N SER A 245 -19.88 -15.97 -7.61
CA SER A 245 -20.50 -15.15 -8.66
C SER A 245 -19.58 -14.98 -9.86
N ASN A 246 -18.28 -14.75 -9.64
CA ASN A 246 -17.29 -14.66 -10.70
C ASN A 246 -17.14 -16.00 -11.43
N ALA A 247 -17.05 -17.09 -10.69
CA ALA A 247 -16.95 -18.45 -11.27
C ALA A 247 -18.16 -18.75 -12.17
N ILE A 248 -19.39 -18.54 -11.69
CA ILE A 248 -20.62 -18.72 -12.51
C ILE A 248 -20.58 -17.81 -13.75
N LYS A 249 -20.18 -16.55 -13.59
CA LYS A 249 -20.15 -15.56 -14.66
C LYS A 249 -19.20 -15.95 -15.80
N HIS A 250 -18.06 -16.53 -15.48
CA HIS A 250 -17.01 -16.88 -16.44
C HIS A 250 -17.04 -18.32 -16.91
N SER A 251 -17.80 -19.18 -16.28
CA SER A 251 -18.03 -20.58 -16.74
C SER A 251 -18.85 -20.62 -18.03
N PRO A 252 -18.57 -21.48 -18.99
CA PRO A 252 -19.48 -21.83 -20.10
C PRO A 252 -20.74 -22.55 -19.60
N GLU A 253 -21.72 -22.68 -20.48
CA GLU A 253 -22.88 -23.54 -20.29
C GLU A 253 -22.43 -25.03 -20.15
N GLU A 254 -23.21 -25.84 -19.47
CA GLU A 254 -22.96 -27.27 -19.22
C GLU A 254 -21.68 -27.61 -18.44
N THR A 255 -21.17 -26.64 -17.65
CA THR A 255 -20.00 -26.81 -16.78
C THR A 255 -20.38 -26.83 -15.31
N GLU A 256 -19.37 -26.86 -14.44
CA GLU A 256 -19.58 -26.76 -13.00
C GLU A 256 -18.72 -25.71 -12.34
N VAL A 257 -19.15 -25.18 -11.19
CA VAL A 257 -18.35 -24.44 -10.23
C VAL A 257 -18.14 -25.32 -9.02
N LEU A 258 -16.87 -25.61 -8.72
CA LEU A 258 -16.48 -26.52 -7.66
C LEU A 258 -15.89 -25.74 -6.48
N VAL A 259 -16.44 -25.93 -5.28
CA VAL A 259 -15.82 -25.47 -4.04
C VAL A 259 -15.23 -26.67 -3.31
N SER A 260 -13.96 -26.63 -2.98
CA SER A 260 -13.30 -27.72 -2.24
C SER A 260 -12.50 -27.20 -1.04
N PHE A 261 -12.31 -28.09 -0.07
CA PHE A 261 -11.67 -27.77 1.20
C PHE A 261 -10.48 -28.71 1.46
N GLN A 262 -9.30 -28.14 1.66
CA GLN A 262 -8.08 -28.88 1.98
C GLN A 262 -7.62 -28.56 3.39
N ASN A 263 -7.57 -29.58 4.24
CA ASN A 263 -7.11 -29.44 5.60
C ASN A 263 -5.57 -29.43 5.67
N THR A 264 -5.02 -28.45 6.35
CA THR A 264 -3.62 -28.46 6.78
C THR A 264 -3.55 -28.59 8.30
N LYS A 265 -2.34 -28.73 8.87
CA LYS A 265 -2.18 -28.87 10.34
C LYS A 265 -2.78 -27.70 11.14
N LYS A 266 -2.70 -26.47 10.62
CA LYS A 266 -3.09 -25.24 11.36
C LYS A 266 -4.20 -24.44 10.68
N SER A 267 -4.48 -24.71 9.41
CA SER A 267 -5.42 -23.91 8.60
C SER A 267 -6.25 -24.80 7.68
N LEU A 268 -7.30 -24.22 7.16
CA LEU A 268 -8.11 -24.72 6.08
C LEU A 268 -7.84 -23.90 4.82
N ILE A 269 -7.61 -24.55 3.70
CA ILE A 269 -7.55 -23.91 2.38
C ILE A 269 -8.89 -24.14 1.70
N THR A 270 -9.52 -23.05 1.29
CA THR A 270 -10.73 -23.06 0.46
C THR A 270 -10.33 -22.79 -0.98
N LEU A 271 -10.81 -23.61 -1.91
CA LEU A 271 -10.61 -23.46 -3.34
C LEU A 271 -11.96 -23.29 -4.02
N VAL A 272 -12.07 -22.31 -4.90
CA VAL A 272 -13.21 -22.07 -5.79
C VAL A 272 -12.72 -22.22 -7.21
N THR A 273 -13.13 -23.26 -7.90
CA THR A 273 -12.67 -23.61 -9.25
C THR A 273 -13.78 -23.40 -10.25
N ASP A 274 -13.48 -22.72 -11.35
CA ASP A 274 -14.30 -22.61 -12.56
C ASP A 274 -13.58 -23.29 -13.74
N TYR A 275 -14.36 -23.71 -14.72
CA TYR A 275 -13.87 -24.28 -15.98
C TYR A 275 -14.11 -23.32 -17.15
N GLY A 276 -13.89 -22.03 -16.89
CA GLY A 276 -14.12 -20.94 -17.82
C GLY A 276 -12.98 -20.69 -18.81
N GLU A 277 -13.00 -19.48 -19.38
CA GLU A 277 -12.01 -19.04 -20.37
C GLU A 277 -10.59 -18.88 -19.79
N GLY A 278 -10.45 -18.92 -18.47
CA GLY A 278 -9.16 -18.73 -17.78
C GLY A 278 -8.63 -17.30 -17.90
N ILE A 279 -7.47 -17.06 -17.26
CA ILE A 279 -6.86 -15.74 -17.13
C ILE A 279 -5.43 -15.79 -17.71
N PRO A 280 -5.08 -14.94 -18.69
CA PRO A 280 -3.71 -14.83 -19.19
C PRO A 280 -2.73 -14.41 -18.09
N LYS A 281 -1.49 -14.91 -18.12
CA LYS A 281 -0.48 -14.71 -17.07
C LYS A 281 -0.19 -13.24 -16.76
N GLU A 282 -0.22 -12.39 -17.78
CA GLU A 282 0.00 -10.94 -17.66
C GLU A 282 -1.05 -10.21 -16.80
N HIS A 283 -2.25 -10.79 -16.66
CA HIS A 283 -3.34 -10.21 -15.90
C HIS A 283 -3.44 -10.73 -14.45
N ILE A 284 -2.81 -11.88 -14.14
CA ILE A 284 -2.95 -12.58 -12.86
C ILE A 284 -2.64 -11.67 -11.65
N ASN A 285 -1.59 -10.86 -11.75
CA ASN A 285 -1.22 -9.96 -10.66
C ASN A 285 -2.14 -8.75 -10.53
N ARG A 286 -2.87 -8.41 -11.60
CA ARG A 286 -3.68 -7.21 -11.70
C ARG A 286 -5.17 -7.44 -11.43
N ILE A 287 -5.67 -8.66 -11.48
CA ILE A 287 -7.11 -8.96 -11.30
C ILE A 287 -7.66 -8.56 -9.93
N PHE A 288 -6.79 -8.32 -8.94
CA PHE A 288 -7.14 -7.83 -7.60
C PHE A 288 -7.06 -6.30 -7.49
N GLU A 289 -6.65 -5.60 -8.56
CA GLU A 289 -6.70 -4.14 -8.63
C GLU A 289 -8.16 -3.68 -8.78
N ARG A 290 -8.48 -2.50 -8.25
CA ARG A 290 -9.83 -1.91 -8.35
C ARG A 290 -10.15 -1.58 -9.81
N PHE A 291 -11.38 -1.83 -10.22
CA PHE A 291 -11.89 -1.58 -11.58
C PHE A 291 -11.14 -2.33 -12.69
N TYR A 292 -10.19 -3.19 -12.33
CA TYR A 292 -9.43 -3.94 -13.31
C TYR A 292 -10.29 -5.03 -13.95
N ARG A 293 -10.18 -5.14 -15.28
CA ARG A 293 -10.85 -6.16 -16.11
C ARG A 293 -9.94 -6.58 -17.23
N VAL A 294 -9.85 -7.87 -17.51
CA VAL A 294 -9.06 -8.43 -18.61
C VAL A 294 -9.57 -7.91 -19.95
N ASP A 295 -10.90 -7.84 -20.13
CA ASP A 295 -11.55 -7.31 -21.32
C ASP A 295 -12.67 -6.32 -20.91
N LYS A 296 -12.42 -5.02 -21.14
CA LYS A 296 -13.35 -3.95 -20.75
C LYS A 296 -14.68 -3.99 -21.52
N SER A 297 -14.68 -4.45 -22.79
CA SER A 297 -15.88 -4.45 -23.64
C SER A 297 -16.83 -5.60 -23.29
N ARG A 298 -16.31 -6.80 -23.21
CA ARG A 298 -17.07 -8.03 -22.96
C ARG A 298 -17.58 -8.14 -21.52
N SER A 299 -16.82 -7.58 -20.58
CA SER A 299 -17.18 -7.57 -19.15
C SER A 299 -18.35 -6.64 -18.83
N ARG A 300 -18.59 -5.57 -19.61
CA ARG A 300 -19.75 -4.67 -19.44
C ARG A 300 -21.07 -5.39 -19.75
N GLU A 301 -21.11 -6.20 -20.79
CA GLU A 301 -22.30 -6.98 -21.12
C GLU A 301 -22.62 -8.03 -20.06
N LYS A 302 -21.59 -8.64 -19.47
CA LYS A 302 -21.71 -9.64 -18.41
C LYS A 302 -21.95 -9.04 -17.00
N GLY A 303 -21.97 -7.69 -16.84
CA GLY A 303 -22.37 -6.99 -15.62
C GLY A 303 -21.41 -7.20 -14.43
N GLY A 304 -20.19 -6.67 -14.46
CA GLY A 304 -19.28 -6.73 -13.33
C GLY A 304 -18.77 -5.33 -12.96
N THR A 305 -18.60 -5.02 -11.69
CA THR A 305 -18.09 -3.74 -11.19
C THR A 305 -16.57 -3.61 -11.31
N GLY A 306 -15.85 -4.74 -11.37
CA GLY A 306 -14.39 -4.76 -11.25
C GLY A 306 -13.89 -4.52 -9.81
N LEU A 307 -14.80 -4.47 -8.83
CA LEU A 307 -14.45 -4.28 -7.42
C LEU A 307 -14.47 -5.57 -6.61
N GLY A 308 -15.20 -6.59 -7.04
CA GLY A 308 -15.42 -7.80 -6.27
C GLY A 308 -14.13 -8.50 -5.83
N LEU A 309 -13.13 -8.66 -6.72
CA LEU A 309 -11.85 -9.28 -6.36
C LEU A 309 -10.97 -8.35 -5.49
N ALA A 310 -11.06 -7.05 -5.64
CA ALA A 310 -10.41 -6.10 -4.74
C ALA A 310 -11.00 -6.19 -3.33
N ILE A 311 -12.32 -6.31 -3.20
CA ILE A 311 -13.01 -6.55 -1.91
C ILE A 311 -12.56 -7.89 -1.31
N VAL A 312 -12.48 -8.97 -2.09
CA VAL A 312 -11.95 -10.27 -1.64
C VAL A 312 -10.56 -10.12 -1.05
N LYS A 313 -9.66 -9.45 -1.75
CA LYS A 313 -8.29 -9.20 -1.27
C LYS A 313 -8.30 -8.46 0.07
N HIS A 314 -8.99 -7.33 0.17
CA HIS A 314 -9.01 -6.52 1.40
C HIS A 314 -9.63 -7.27 2.59
N ILE A 315 -10.73 -8.02 2.38
CA ILE A 315 -11.31 -8.84 3.45
C ILE A 315 -10.33 -9.91 3.92
N LEU A 316 -9.66 -10.60 3.00
CA LEU A 316 -8.69 -11.62 3.34
C LEU A 316 -7.44 -11.03 4.02
N ASP A 317 -6.96 -9.88 3.59
CA ASP A 317 -5.88 -9.15 4.27
C ASP A 317 -6.27 -8.83 5.73
N GLY A 318 -7.52 -8.42 6.00
CA GLY A 318 -8.05 -8.23 7.35
C GLY A 318 -8.16 -9.53 8.17
N HIS A 319 -8.22 -10.69 7.52
CA HIS A 319 -8.14 -12.01 8.15
C HIS A 319 -6.70 -12.56 8.22
N HIS A 320 -5.69 -11.74 7.96
CA HIS A 320 -4.28 -12.16 7.85
C HIS A 320 -4.07 -13.31 6.85
N SER A 321 -4.88 -13.33 5.80
CA SER A 321 -4.88 -14.29 4.71
C SER A 321 -4.59 -13.60 3.38
N ARG A 322 -4.34 -14.39 2.34
CA ARG A 322 -4.13 -13.87 0.98
C ARG A 322 -4.94 -14.68 -0.02
N ALA A 323 -5.57 -13.96 -0.95
CA ALA A 323 -6.13 -14.58 -2.14
C ALA A 323 -5.00 -15.04 -3.07
N LYS A 324 -5.07 -16.29 -3.53
CA LYS A 324 -4.21 -16.84 -4.58
C LYS A 324 -5.08 -17.24 -5.76
N VAL A 325 -4.50 -17.21 -6.95
CA VAL A 325 -5.16 -17.65 -8.17
C VAL A 325 -4.21 -18.49 -9.01
N GLU A 326 -4.70 -19.60 -9.47
CA GLU A 326 -4.05 -20.46 -10.48
C GLU A 326 -5.00 -20.53 -11.68
N SER A 327 -4.51 -20.14 -12.85
CA SER A 327 -5.34 -20.11 -14.04
C SER A 327 -4.54 -20.43 -15.30
N THR A 328 -5.21 -21.10 -16.22
CA THR A 328 -4.66 -21.40 -17.55
C THR A 328 -5.71 -21.02 -18.60
N PRO A 329 -5.37 -20.19 -19.59
CA PRO A 329 -6.29 -19.85 -20.67
C PRO A 329 -6.90 -21.11 -21.31
N GLY A 330 -8.24 -21.11 -21.43
CA GLY A 330 -9.02 -22.22 -21.99
C GLY A 330 -9.25 -23.40 -21.04
N LYS A 331 -8.72 -23.38 -19.81
CA LYS A 331 -8.92 -24.47 -18.82
C LYS A 331 -9.66 -24.03 -17.55
N GLY A 332 -9.82 -22.71 -17.34
CA GLY A 332 -10.48 -22.15 -16.17
C GLY A 332 -9.53 -21.58 -15.14
N SER A 333 -10.08 -21.25 -13.96
CA SER A 333 -9.35 -20.64 -12.87
C SER A 333 -9.71 -21.26 -11.53
N THR A 334 -8.73 -21.30 -10.62
CA THR A 334 -8.92 -21.71 -9.23
C THR A 334 -8.46 -20.59 -8.32
N PHE A 335 -9.41 -19.99 -7.60
CA PHE A 335 -9.12 -19.03 -6.54
C PHE A 335 -9.04 -19.76 -5.21
N SER A 336 -8.03 -19.43 -4.40
CA SER A 336 -7.84 -20.07 -3.10
C SER A 336 -7.46 -19.09 -2.01
N PHE A 337 -7.84 -19.39 -0.77
CA PHE A 337 -7.46 -18.65 0.42
C PHE A 337 -7.38 -19.57 1.64
N LYS A 338 -6.66 -19.12 2.69
CA LYS A 338 -6.44 -19.91 3.90
C LYS A 338 -7.12 -19.24 5.09
N LEU A 339 -7.80 -20.01 5.94
CA LEU A 339 -8.32 -19.52 7.22
C LEU A 339 -7.80 -20.39 8.37
N PRO A 340 -7.56 -19.82 9.58
CA PRO A 340 -7.17 -20.60 10.75
C PRO A 340 -8.31 -21.55 11.15
N ARG A 341 -7.96 -22.75 11.61
CA ARG A 341 -8.96 -23.70 12.12
C ARG A 341 -9.50 -23.24 13.47
N SER A 342 -10.75 -23.61 13.76
CA SER A 342 -11.37 -23.38 15.07
C SER A 342 -10.48 -23.83 16.23
N GLY A 343 -10.41 -23.03 17.31
CA GLY A 343 -9.58 -23.29 18.47
C GLY A 343 -8.15 -22.72 18.41
N MET A 344 -7.77 -22.01 17.32
CA MET A 344 -6.52 -21.23 17.23
C MET A 344 -6.85 -19.74 17.35
N GLU A 345 -6.49 -19.13 18.48
CA GLU A 345 -6.65 -17.70 18.69
C GLU A 345 -5.78 -16.88 17.72
N ALA A 346 -6.21 -15.66 17.43
CA ALA A 346 -5.59 -14.71 16.49
C ALA A 346 -4.11 -14.38 16.76
N SER A 347 -3.57 -14.71 17.94
CA SER A 347 -2.17 -14.52 18.33
C SER A 347 -1.17 -15.33 17.49
N GLU A 348 -1.58 -16.43 16.87
CA GLU A 348 -0.74 -17.24 15.97
C GLU A 348 -0.92 -16.88 14.48
N GLY A 349 -1.98 -16.14 14.13
CA GLY A 349 -2.28 -15.73 12.74
C GLY A 349 -1.21 -14.80 12.12
N HIS A 350 -0.47 -14.07 12.95
CA HIS A 350 0.61 -13.17 12.48
C HIS A 350 1.80 -13.91 11.81
N LYS A 351 1.92 -15.22 12.01
CA LYS A 351 2.98 -16.06 11.39
C LYS A 351 2.56 -16.76 10.10
N LEU A 352 1.26 -16.76 9.75
CA LEU A 352 0.75 -17.47 8.56
C LEU A 352 0.92 -16.71 7.23
N GLY A 353 1.31 -15.45 7.27
CA GLY A 353 1.49 -14.59 6.10
C GLY A 353 2.89 -14.60 5.47
N LYS A 354 3.82 -15.42 5.95
CA LYS A 354 5.23 -15.42 5.49
C LYS A 354 5.67 -16.65 4.72
N ASP A 355 4.78 -17.61 4.45
CA ASP A 355 5.07 -18.81 3.64
C ASP A 355 4.41 -18.75 2.26
#